data_f788f175088d5ab4d63bc49efe5a2b8a
#
_entry.id   f788f175088d5ab4d63bc49efe5a2b8a
#
_cell.length_a   1.000
_cell.length_b   1.000
_cell.length_c   1.000
_cell.angle_alpha   90.00
_cell.angle_beta   90.00
_cell.angle_gamma   90.00
#
_symmetry.space_group_name_H-M   'P 1'
#
loop_
_entity.id
_entity.type
_entity.pdbx_description
1 polymer ?
#
loop_
_entity_poly.entity_id
_entity_poly.type
_entity_poly.pdbx_seq_one_letter_code
_entity_poly.pdbx_strand_id
1 'polypeptide(L)'
;MPPVNGTFCVTVMKDRCINASMPGKCATCVEVCPHDVYAIDDSGNVYVQNYNACVGCRICAEFCPEDAIRINPAESEFLVRSPWTFPQIEEIHYKAQTGQYQLRGFGTMGSYVPSFDSITIVPSQISSPPPRDKYREECNMEVVIGEGTCEHPIRLHYPFVFPAMSFGALSREARMALAIGAAQTGIISDTGEGGLVEDETWLIKGFENKERTLKRWEPGGYLVVQWSTGRWGVSADYVRAGDAVEIKVGQGAKPGMGGHLLGAKVTAEVAGVRGIPVGTDALSPCRYYDVTDPADMKHMVDLVRDITEYKVPVLFKLGPSRPYEDVKACVEAGADMISIDGMVGGTGASPAVVTQGVGIPTLALIPPAVQALKDMGVHRKVKLFVLGGMRNGLDAYKAMAMGADGVGFGAAAEIAMGCRACMSCSTGKCAYGICAQDPVLRSRLIPEEAGNRLANFIKATAEEVKILTMLSGHDCIQDLCEEDLRAMDLNVAAITGLKLVGYEKRLPWWENGRAN
;
A
#
# COMPACT_ATOMS: atom_id res chain seq x y z
N MET A 1 20.54 -12.98 -31.10
CA MET A 1 19.51 -11.95 -31.28
C MET A 1 20.13 -10.61 -30.92
N PRO A 2 19.85 -9.51 -31.64
CA PRO A 2 20.30 -8.21 -31.16
C PRO A 2 19.73 -7.98 -29.74
N PRO A 3 20.47 -7.32 -28.86
CA PRO A 3 19.98 -7.04 -27.52
C PRO A 3 18.69 -6.21 -27.65
N VAL A 4 17.63 -6.68 -27.00
CA VAL A 4 16.42 -5.88 -26.85
C VAL A 4 16.81 -4.67 -26.03
N ASN A 5 16.56 -3.45 -26.52
CA ASN A 5 16.85 -2.23 -25.78
C ASN A 5 16.08 -2.28 -24.46
N GLY A 6 16.77 -2.05 -23.34
CA GLY A 6 16.14 -2.03 -22.03
C GLY A 6 15.09 -0.92 -21.92
N THR A 7 14.22 -1.02 -20.91
CA THR A 7 13.17 -0.02 -20.62
C THR A 7 13.76 1.37 -20.34
N PHE A 8 15.04 1.44 -20.00
CA PHE A 8 15.74 2.68 -19.65
C PHE A 8 17.05 2.83 -20.41
N CYS A 9 17.31 4.04 -20.89
CA CYS A 9 18.58 4.44 -21.46
C CYS A 9 19.49 4.93 -20.34
N VAL A 10 20.67 4.31 -20.21
CA VAL A 10 21.71 4.70 -19.25
C VAL A 10 22.80 5.46 -20.00
N THR A 11 23.09 6.66 -19.56
CA THR A 11 24.17 7.48 -20.12
C THR A 11 25.15 7.85 -19.02
N VAL A 12 26.43 7.60 -19.25
CA VAL A 12 27.54 8.08 -18.42
C VAL A 12 28.18 9.25 -19.13
N MET A 13 28.09 10.44 -18.54
CA MET A 13 28.67 11.66 -19.08
C MET A 13 30.18 11.66 -18.81
N LYS A 14 30.97 11.42 -19.85
CA LYS A 14 32.42 11.26 -19.74
C LYS A 14 33.16 12.52 -19.26
N ASP A 15 32.62 13.69 -19.58
CA ASP A 15 33.11 15.00 -19.16
C ASP A 15 32.98 15.26 -17.66
N ARG A 16 32.10 14.56 -16.97
CA ARG A 16 31.85 14.64 -15.52
C ARG A 16 32.38 13.43 -14.75
N CYS A 17 32.49 12.30 -15.41
CA CYS A 17 32.83 11.05 -14.74
C CYS A 17 34.27 11.04 -14.24
N ILE A 18 34.50 10.94 -12.94
CA ILE A 18 35.83 10.81 -12.33
C ILE A 18 36.61 9.65 -12.96
N ASN A 19 35.93 8.50 -13.13
CA ASN A 19 36.54 7.29 -13.70
C ASN A 19 37.00 7.52 -15.15
N ALA A 20 36.27 8.31 -15.95
CA ALA A 20 36.66 8.60 -17.32
C ALA A 20 37.91 9.46 -17.44
N SER A 21 38.16 10.33 -16.46
CA SER A 21 39.38 11.16 -16.39
C SER A 21 40.52 10.49 -15.63
N MET A 22 40.20 9.64 -14.66
CA MET A 22 41.14 8.92 -13.80
C MET A 22 40.70 7.48 -13.60
N PRO A 23 41.05 6.56 -14.53
CA PRO A 23 40.59 5.16 -14.46
C PRO A 23 40.92 4.47 -13.12
N GLY A 24 39.98 3.72 -12.58
CA GLY A 24 40.10 3.03 -11.29
C GLY A 24 39.94 3.90 -10.05
N LYS A 25 39.68 5.20 -10.17
CA LYS A 25 39.54 6.12 -9.00
C LYS A 25 38.09 6.20 -8.48
N CYS A 26 37.11 5.76 -9.24
CA CYS A 26 35.72 5.75 -8.81
C CYS A 26 34.99 4.54 -9.41
N ALA A 27 34.30 3.76 -8.59
CA ALA A 27 33.49 2.63 -8.99
C ALA A 27 32.07 2.67 -8.40
N THR A 28 31.65 3.81 -7.85
CA THR A 28 30.39 3.96 -7.10
C THR A 28 29.18 3.39 -7.84
N CYS A 29 29.03 3.67 -9.14
CA CYS A 29 27.91 3.16 -9.92
C CYS A 29 27.90 1.62 -10.07
N VAL A 30 29.08 0.98 -10.07
CA VAL A 30 29.21 -0.49 -10.08
C VAL A 30 28.82 -1.06 -8.72
N GLU A 31 29.32 -0.45 -7.63
CA GLU A 31 29.12 -0.92 -6.26
C GLU A 31 27.67 -0.79 -5.78
N VAL A 32 26.99 0.29 -6.15
CA VAL A 32 25.63 0.54 -5.70
C VAL A 32 24.57 -0.16 -6.55
N CYS A 33 24.86 -0.55 -7.79
CA CYS A 33 23.88 -1.15 -8.71
C CYS A 33 23.62 -2.62 -8.39
N PRO A 34 22.43 -3.00 -7.90
CA PRO A 34 22.12 -4.40 -7.59
C PRO A 34 21.72 -5.22 -8.82
N HIS A 35 21.71 -4.60 -10.01
CA HIS A 35 21.24 -5.21 -11.26
C HIS A 35 22.35 -5.43 -12.29
N ASP A 36 23.62 -5.30 -11.88
CA ASP A 36 24.79 -5.58 -12.73
C ASP A 36 24.78 -4.82 -14.08
N VAL A 37 24.31 -3.55 -14.03
CA VAL A 37 24.25 -2.67 -15.21
C VAL A 37 25.65 -2.22 -15.66
N TYR A 38 26.57 -2.02 -14.71
CA TYR A 38 27.90 -1.50 -14.95
C TYR A 38 28.98 -2.53 -14.67
N ALA A 39 30.11 -2.41 -15.37
CA ALA A 39 31.32 -3.18 -15.08
C ALA A 39 32.57 -2.27 -15.22
N ILE A 40 33.71 -2.79 -14.80
CA ILE A 40 35.03 -2.17 -14.95
C ILE A 40 35.82 -3.01 -15.94
N ASP A 41 36.42 -2.38 -16.96
CA ASP A 41 37.30 -3.02 -17.91
C ASP A 41 38.72 -3.24 -17.35
N ASP A 42 39.56 -3.98 -18.08
CA ASP A 42 40.95 -4.25 -17.69
C ASP A 42 41.81 -2.99 -17.55
N SER A 43 41.38 -1.88 -18.12
CA SER A 43 42.06 -0.58 -18.05
C SER A 43 41.56 0.26 -16.85
N GLY A 44 40.61 -0.27 -16.07
CA GLY A 44 40.01 0.41 -14.92
C GLY A 44 38.86 1.36 -15.27
N ASN A 45 38.35 1.36 -16.51
CA ASN A 45 37.25 2.23 -16.90
C ASN A 45 35.90 1.60 -16.58
N VAL A 46 34.96 2.40 -16.07
CA VAL A 46 33.56 2.01 -15.91
C VAL A 46 32.83 2.10 -17.24
N TYR A 47 32.11 1.05 -17.58
CA TYR A 47 31.24 1.02 -18.75
C TYR A 47 29.89 0.36 -18.44
N VAL A 48 28.89 0.61 -19.29
CA VAL A 48 27.59 -0.05 -19.20
C VAL A 48 27.68 -1.38 -19.93
N GLN A 49 27.70 -2.49 -19.17
CA GLN A 49 27.77 -3.84 -19.72
C GLN A 49 26.40 -4.42 -20.10
N ASN A 50 25.36 -4.05 -19.34
CA ASN A 50 24.03 -4.63 -19.50
C ASN A 50 22.93 -3.56 -19.42
N TYR A 51 22.66 -2.91 -20.55
CA TYR A 51 21.60 -1.89 -20.65
C TYR A 51 20.22 -2.45 -20.30
N ASN A 52 19.97 -3.73 -20.61
CA ASN A 52 18.66 -4.37 -20.42
C ASN A 52 18.34 -4.70 -18.96
N ALA A 53 19.34 -4.71 -18.10
CA ALA A 53 19.16 -4.96 -16.68
C ALA A 53 18.73 -3.69 -15.89
N CYS A 54 18.75 -2.50 -16.53
CA CYS A 54 18.37 -1.28 -15.85
C CYS A 54 16.86 -1.22 -15.62
N VAL A 55 16.46 -1.10 -14.35
CA VAL A 55 15.06 -0.99 -13.90
C VAL A 55 14.65 0.44 -13.54
N GLY A 56 15.48 1.45 -13.84
CA GLY A 56 15.18 2.86 -13.59
C GLY A 56 15.15 3.27 -12.12
N CYS A 57 15.74 2.50 -11.21
CA CYS A 57 15.75 2.81 -9.77
C CYS A 57 16.59 4.06 -9.41
N ARG A 58 17.47 4.52 -10.30
CA ARG A 58 18.27 5.75 -10.22
C ARG A 58 19.30 5.81 -9.08
N ILE A 59 19.51 4.74 -8.32
CA ILE A 59 20.46 4.75 -7.20
C ILE A 59 21.88 5.14 -7.64
N CYS A 60 22.32 4.67 -8.80
CA CYS A 60 23.62 5.02 -9.36
C CYS A 60 23.77 6.52 -9.69
N ALA A 61 22.69 7.18 -10.07
CA ALA A 61 22.68 8.62 -10.31
C ALA A 61 22.69 9.42 -8.98
N GLU A 62 21.93 8.96 -7.99
CA GLU A 62 21.87 9.61 -6.67
C GLU A 62 23.19 9.52 -5.89
N PHE A 63 23.91 8.42 -6.01
CA PHE A 63 25.20 8.21 -5.35
C PHE A 63 26.39 8.68 -6.17
N CYS A 64 26.18 9.13 -7.42
CA CYS A 64 27.28 9.62 -8.25
C CYS A 64 27.83 10.95 -7.70
N PRO A 65 29.11 11.03 -7.27
CA PRO A 65 29.64 12.24 -6.65
C PRO A 65 29.71 13.44 -7.59
N GLU A 66 29.76 13.20 -8.91
CA GLU A 66 29.89 14.25 -9.93
C GLU A 66 28.63 14.38 -10.81
N ASP A 67 27.49 13.79 -10.39
CA ASP A 67 26.25 13.81 -11.17
C ASP A 67 26.45 13.42 -12.66
N ALA A 68 27.29 12.41 -12.89
CA ALA A 68 27.69 11.98 -14.23
C ALA A 68 26.75 10.97 -14.89
N ILE A 69 25.69 10.51 -14.19
CA ILE A 69 24.81 9.45 -14.69
C ILE A 69 23.41 10.01 -14.98
N ARG A 70 22.90 9.67 -16.17
CA ARG A 70 21.51 9.95 -16.55
C ARG A 70 20.79 8.66 -16.84
N ILE A 71 19.58 8.54 -16.29
CA ILE A 71 18.66 7.41 -16.52
C ILE A 71 17.36 8.00 -17.07
N ASN A 72 17.08 7.75 -18.33
CA ASN A 72 15.87 8.19 -19.00
C ASN A 72 15.05 6.98 -19.47
N PRO A 73 13.71 7.06 -19.51
CA PRO A 73 12.92 6.05 -20.20
C PRO A 73 13.40 5.93 -21.66
N ALA A 74 13.45 4.70 -22.18
CA ALA A 74 13.70 4.46 -23.59
C ALA A 74 12.46 4.91 -24.38
N GLU A 75 12.55 6.05 -25.07
CA GLU A 75 11.46 6.57 -25.88
C GLU A 75 11.37 5.81 -27.21
N SER A 76 10.18 5.31 -27.53
CA SER A 76 9.82 4.86 -28.87
C SER A 76 8.76 5.82 -29.42
N GLU A 77 9.15 6.81 -30.19
CA GLU A 77 8.26 7.81 -30.79
C GLU A 77 7.14 7.19 -31.62
N PHE A 78 7.35 5.99 -32.16
CA PHE A 78 6.40 5.30 -33.04
C PHE A 78 5.22 4.64 -32.32
N LEU A 79 5.27 4.43 -31.01
CA LEU A 79 4.33 3.57 -30.28
C LEU A 79 3.41 4.30 -29.29
N VAL A 80 3.49 5.63 -29.19
CA VAL A 80 2.72 6.42 -28.20
C VAL A 80 1.20 6.30 -28.38
N ARG A 81 0.73 5.96 -29.57
CA ARG A 81 -0.71 5.79 -29.89
C ARG A 81 -1.09 4.37 -30.32
N SER A 82 -0.19 3.42 -30.21
CA SER A 82 -0.39 2.03 -30.58
C SER A 82 -0.83 1.21 -29.36
N PRO A 83 -1.60 0.11 -29.54
CA PRO A 83 -1.80 -0.87 -28.46
C PRO A 83 -0.50 -1.56 -28.05
N TRP A 84 0.56 -1.45 -28.84
CA TRP A 84 1.88 -2.00 -28.60
C TRP A 84 2.78 -1.03 -27.85
N THR A 85 2.47 -0.79 -26.57
CA THR A 85 3.33 0.03 -25.72
C THR A 85 4.64 -0.71 -25.39
N PHE A 86 5.68 0.01 -25.00
CA PHE A 86 6.97 -0.59 -24.66
C PHE A 86 6.86 -1.71 -23.58
N PRO A 87 6.11 -1.54 -22.48
CA PRO A 87 5.91 -2.62 -21.51
C PRO A 87 5.24 -3.88 -22.08
N GLN A 88 4.35 -3.73 -23.07
CA GLN A 88 3.69 -4.87 -23.71
C GLN A 88 4.64 -5.62 -24.64
N ILE A 89 5.49 -4.90 -25.37
CA ILE A 89 6.54 -5.51 -26.20
C ILE A 89 7.54 -6.28 -25.33
N GLU A 90 7.99 -5.70 -24.22
CA GLU A 90 8.86 -6.38 -23.25
C GLU A 90 8.22 -7.67 -22.69
N GLU A 91 6.96 -7.58 -22.31
CA GLU A 91 6.24 -8.74 -21.79
C GLU A 91 6.13 -9.87 -22.81
N ILE A 92 5.87 -9.53 -24.08
CA ILE A 92 5.83 -10.52 -25.19
C ILE A 92 7.19 -11.14 -25.39
N HIS A 93 8.26 -10.34 -25.43
CA HIS A 93 9.63 -10.84 -25.58
C HIS A 93 10.02 -11.72 -24.39
N TYR A 94 9.70 -11.33 -23.15
CA TYR A 94 9.96 -12.14 -21.98
C TYR A 94 9.26 -13.51 -22.07
N LYS A 95 7.98 -13.55 -22.43
CA LYS A 95 7.22 -14.78 -22.63
C LYS A 95 7.80 -15.65 -23.74
N ALA A 96 8.20 -15.02 -24.85
CA ALA A 96 8.80 -15.73 -25.99
C ALA A 96 10.17 -16.34 -25.66
N GLN A 97 10.95 -15.71 -24.80
CA GLN A 97 12.27 -16.18 -24.40
C GLN A 97 12.22 -17.24 -23.29
N THR A 98 11.30 -17.10 -22.34
CA THR A 98 11.31 -17.88 -21.10
C THR A 98 10.22 -18.94 -21.03
N GLY A 99 9.16 -18.81 -21.84
CA GLY A 99 7.94 -19.62 -21.70
C GLY A 99 7.15 -19.33 -20.43
N GLN A 100 7.48 -18.25 -19.71
CA GLN A 100 6.88 -17.92 -18.43
C GLN A 100 6.16 -16.56 -18.49
N TYR A 101 5.15 -16.37 -17.65
CA TYR A 101 4.54 -15.07 -17.44
C TYR A 101 5.44 -14.17 -16.58
N GLN A 102 5.38 -12.86 -16.82
CA GLN A 102 6.17 -11.90 -16.05
C GLN A 102 5.55 -11.65 -14.66
N LEU A 103 6.38 -11.74 -13.63
CA LEU A 103 6.04 -11.28 -12.28
C LEU A 103 6.45 -9.81 -12.13
N ARG A 104 5.55 -9.00 -11.60
CA ARG A 104 5.81 -7.59 -11.27
C ARG A 104 5.49 -7.31 -9.81
N GLY A 105 6.17 -6.32 -9.25
CA GLY A 105 5.84 -5.71 -7.98
C GLY A 105 5.23 -4.32 -8.16
N PHE A 106 4.87 -3.66 -7.09
CA PHE A 106 4.34 -2.33 -6.93
C PHE A 106 2.84 -2.19 -7.23
N GLY A 107 2.34 -2.31 -8.46
CA GLY A 107 0.92 -2.19 -8.79
C GLY A 107 0.64 -2.03 -10.28
N THR A 108 -0.59 -1.70 -10.66
CA THR A 108 -0.99 -1.49 -12.06
C THR A 108 -0.35 -0.26 -12.67
N MET A 109 -0.08 -0.33 -13.97
CA MET A 109 0.37 0.81 -14.80
C MET A 109 -0.76 1.40 -15.65
N GLY A 110 -1.98 0.87 -15.55
CA GLY A 110 -3.11 1.30 -16.37
C GLY A 110 -3.56 2.73 -16.07
N SER A 111 -3.61 3.58 -17.12
CA SER A 111 -4.10 4.96 -17.01
C SER A 111 -5.62 5.11 -17.24
N TYR A 112 -6.30 4.02 -17.55
CA TYR A 112 -7.74 3.97 -17.85
C TYR A 112 -8.61 3.75 -16.61
N VAL A 113 -8.00 3.63 -15.45
CA VAL A 113 -8.71 3.37 -14.20
C VAL A 113 -9.31 4.67 -13.67
N PRO A 114 -10.62 4.72 -13.36
CA PRO A 114 -11.23 5.86 -12.70
C PRO A 114 -10.48 6.21 -11.41
N SER A 115 -10.15 7.48 -11.23
CA SER A 115 -9.36 7.95 -10.10
C SER A 115 -10.02 9.11 -9.37
N PHE A 116 -9.54 9.39 -8.16
CA PHE A 116 -9.97 10.55 -7.38
C PHE A 116 -9.64 11.90 -8.05
N ASP A 117 -8.79 11.93 -9.09
CA ASP A 117 -8.44 13.15 -9.82
C ASP A 117 -9.64 13.76 -10.56
N SER A 118 -10.62 12.92 -10.95
CA SER A 118 -11.87 13.37 -11.58
C SER A 118 -12.99 13.72 -10.59
N ILE A 119 -12.66 14.00 -9.34
CA ILE A 119 -13.59 14.49 -8.32
C ILE A 119 -13.06 15.83 -7.79
N THR A 120 -13.93 16.81 -7.64
CA THR A 120 -13.60 18.09 -6.99
C THR A 120 -14.36 18.26 -5.68
N ILE A 121 -13.85 19.13 -4.80
CA ILE A 121 -14.45 19.48 -3.52
C ILE A 121 -15.21 20.79 -3.68
N VAL A 122 -16.39 20.86 -3.09
CA VAL A 122 -17.21 22.07 -3.05
C VAL A 122 -17.05 22.72 -1.67
N PRO A 123 -16.38 23.86 -1.57
CA PRO A 123 -16.19 24.53 -0.29
C PRO A 123 -17.48 25.16 0.20
N SER A 124 -17.64 25.24 1.50
CA SER A 124 -18.72 25.98 2.16
C SER A 124 -18.60 27.48 1.92
N GLN A 125 -19.77 28.16 1.80
CA GLN A 125 -19.85 29.62 1.78
C GLN A 125 -21.14 30.09 2.51
N ILE A 126 -22.17 30.56 1.77
CA ILE A 126 -23.37 31.14 2.35
C ILE A 126 -24.51 30.11 2.50
N SER A 127 -24.67 29.23 1.49
CA SER A 127 -25.79 28.27 1.41
C SER A 127 -25.55 26.96 2.17
N SER A 128 -24.39 26.79 2.74
CA SER A 128 -23.97 25.65 3.58
C SER A 128 -23.34 26.19 4.86
N PRO A 129 -23.00 25.35 5.84
CA PRO A 129 -22.27 25.83 7.02
C PRO A 129 -21.06 26.66 6.60
N PRO A 130 -20.74 27.76 7.31
CA PRO A 130 -19.61 28.62 6.95
C PRO A 130 -18.30 27.81 7.06
N PRO A 131 -17.27 28.14 6.27
CA PRO A 131 -15.95 27.54 6.44
C PRO A 131 -15.44 27.75 7.87
N ARG A 132 -14.73 26.77 8.38
CA ARG A 132 -14.08 26.83 9.69
C ARG A 132 -12.71 27.49 9.59
N ASP A 133 -12.29 28.19 10.63
CA ASP A 133 -10.97 28.82 10.69
C ASP A 133 -9.91 27.82 11.21
N LYS A 134 -9.15 27.25 10.32
CA LYS A 134 -8.11 26.26 10.66
C LYS A 134 -7.04 26.76 11.65
N TYR A 135 -6.91 28.05 11.84
CA TYR A 135 -5.93 28.65 12.76
C TYR A 135 -6.48 28.88 14.16
N ARG A 136 -7.80 28.82 14.35
CA ARG A 136 -8.48 29.14 15.61
C ARG A 136 -9.42 28.05 16.09
N GLU A 137 -9.82 27.14 15.20
CA GLU A 137 -10.76 26.07 15.51
C GLU A 137 -10.08 24.70 15.38
N GLU A 138 -10.55 23.73 16.15
CA GLU A 138 -10.06 22.36 16.11
C GLU A 138 -10.87 21.54 15.10
N CYS A 139 -10.27 20.45 14.62
CA CYS A 139 -10.92 19.46 13.77
C CYS A 139 -10.69 18.07 14.37
N ASN A 140 -11.76 17.38 14.68
CA ASN A 140 -11.68 16.01 15.19
C ASN A 140 -11.39 15.04 14.06
N MET A 141 -10.27 14.32 14.17
CA MET A 141 -9.82 13.33 13.21
C MET A 141 -9.77 11.91 13.81
N GLU A 142 -10.23 11.73 15.05
CA GLU A 142 -10.20 10.44 15.73
C GLU A 142 -11.14 9.43 15.07
N VAL A 143 -10.66 8.18 14.95
CA VAL A 143 -11.49 7.02 14.54
C VAL A 143 -11.34 5.93 15.61
N VAL A 144 -12.49 5.47 16.12
CA VAL A 144 -12.52 4.39 17.13
C VAL A 144 -12.99 3.10 16.48
N ILE A 145 -12.20 2.03 16.62
CA ILE A 145 -12.47 0.70 16.04
C ILE A 145 -12.74 -0.28 17.19
N GLY A 146 -13.84 -1.04 17.11
CA GLY A 146 -14.20 -2.03 18.12
C GLY A 146 -14.91 -1.44 19.35
N GLU A 147 -15.46 -0.23 19.25
CA GLU A 147 -16.21 0.38 20.36
C GLU A 147 -17.48 -0.42 20.69
N GLY A 148 -17.54 -0.93 21.93
CA GLY A 148 -18.66 -1.74 22.41
C GLY A 148 -18.63 -3.21 21.97
N THR A 149 -17.62 -3.66 21.22
CA THR A 149 -17.47 -5.06 20.77
C THR A 149 -16.27 -5.77 21.41
N CYS A 150 -15.30 -5.02 21.95
CA CYS A 150 -14.13 -5.56 22.65
C CYS A 150 -13.73 -4.68 23.85
N GLU A 151 -12.87 -5.22 24.72
CA GLU A 151 -12.43 -4.54 25.94
C GLU A 151 -11.47 -3.37 25.63
N HIS A 152 -10.61 -3.52 24.61
CA HIS A 152 -9.56 -2.57 24.25
C HIS A 152 -9.77 -2.07 22.80
N PRO A 153 -10.71 -1.14 22.55
CA PRO A 153 -10.89 -0.57 21.22
C PRO A 153 -9.66 0.23 20.79
N ILE A 154 -9.36 0.24 19.50
CA ILE A 154 -8.32 1.07 18.91
C ILE A 154 -8.85 2.50 18.72
N ARG A 155 -8.09 3.50 19.18
CA ARG A 155 -8.36 4.93 18.99
C ARG A 155 -7.28 5.54 18.12
N LEU A 156 -7.53 5.61 16.83
CA LEU A 156 -6.60 6.22 15.87
C LEU A 156 -6.59 7.74 16.03
N HIS A 157 -5.39 8.29 16.18
CA HIS A 157 -5.20 9.75 16.23
C HIS A 157 -5.48 10.42 14.88
N TYR A 158 -5.20 9.71 13.78
CA TYR A 158 -5.52 10.10 12.41
C TYR A 158 -6.24 8.95 11.69
N PRO A 159 -7.13 9.24 10.72
CA PRO A 159 -7.93 8.23 10.00
C PRO A 159 -7.08 7.44 8.99
N PHE A 160 -5.87 7.04 9.37
CA PHE A 160 -4.90 6.41 8.47
C PHE A 160 -4.36 5.11 9.04
N VAL A 161 -3.95 4.22 8.13
CA VAL A 161 -3.27 2.97 8.48
C VAL A 161 -2.10 2.71 7.51
N PHE A 162 -1.03 2.10 8.00
CA PHE A 162 -0.10 1.37 7.15
C PHE A 162 -0.66 -0.05 6.97
N PRO A 163 -1.19 -0.37 5.77
CA PRO A 163 -1.85 -1.65 5.54
C PRO A 163 -0.86 -2.80 5.53
N ALA A 164 -1.39 -3.99 5.53
CA ALA A 164 -0.65 -5.26 5.52
C ALA A 164 0.48 -5.30 4.47
N MET A 165 1.70 -5.32 4.93
CA MET A 165 2.93 -5.45 4.11
C MET A 165 3.88 -6.43 4.79
N SER A 166 3.93 -7.69 4.30
CA SER A 166 4.55 -8.80 4.99
C SER A 166 6.08 -8.72 5.09
N PHE A 167 6.63 -9.21 6.21
CA PHE A 167 8.05 -9.50 6.31
C PHE A 167 8.45 -10.60 5.31
N GLY A 168 9.55 -10.38 4.61
CA GLY A 168 9.98 -11.17 3.47
C GLY A 168 9.62 -10.49 2.14
N ALA A 169 8.43 -9.93 1.97
CA ALA A 169 8.15 -8.96 0.90
C ALA A 169 8.92 -7.66 1.17
N LEU A 170 8.75 -7.08 2.35
CA LEU A 170 9.60 -6.00 2.88
C LEU A 170 10.78 -6.56 3.69
N SER A 171 11.81 -5.75 3.86
CA SER A 171 12.91 -6.01 4.79
C SER A 171 12.48 -5.80 6.25
N ARG A 172 13.28 -6.31 7.20
CA ARG A 172 13.11 -6.06 8.62
C ARG A 172 13.17 -4.56 8.93
N GLU A 173 14.14 -3.86 8.33
CA GLU A 173 14.36 -2.43 8.49
C GLU A 173 13.12 -1.62 8.04
N ALA A 174 12.49 -2.01 6.94
CA ALA A 174 11.25 -1.37 6.48
C ALA A 174 10.07 -1.64 7.43
N ARG A 175 9.98 -2.85 8.01
CA ARG A 175 8.98 -3.17 9.04
C ARG A 175 9.18 -2.34 10.31
N MET A 176 10.43 -2.22 10.77
CA MET A 176 10.79 -1.35 11.89
C MET A 176 10.42 0.12 11.61
N ALA A 177 10.71 0.62 10.41
CA ALA A 177 10.37 1.98 10.02
C ALA A 177 8.85 2.23 10.05
N LEU A 178 8.03 1.28 9.58
CA LEU A 178 6.56 1.37 9.63
C LEU A 178 6.08 1.42 11.09
N ALA A 179 6.62 0.58 11.97
CA ALA A 179 6.29 0.59 13.39
C ALA A 179 6.65 1.92 14.06
N ILE A 180 7.83 2.48 13.77
CA ILE A 180 8.28 3.79 14.29
C ILE A 180 7.38 4.92 13.78
N GLY A 181 7.09 4.93 12.48
CA GLY A 181 6.21 5.93 11.89
C GLY A 181 4.80 5.90 12.47
N ALA A 182 4.24 4.70 12.68
CA ALA A 182 2.95 4.52 13.31
C ALA A 182 2.97 4.94 14.78
N ALA A 183 4.03 4.61 15.53
CA ALA A 183 4.21 5.03 16.92
C ALA A 183 4.25 6.55 17.11
N GLN A 184 4.85 7.28 16.15
CA GLN A 184 4.93 8.74 16.19
C GLN A 184 3.64 9.45 15.78
N THR A 185 2.66 8.72 15.26
CA THR A 185 1.44 9.28 14.67
C THR A 185 0.14 8.69 15.21
N GLY A 186 0.23 7.68 16.09
CA GLY A 186 -0.95 7.07 16.72
C GLY A 186 -1.85 6.32 15.74
N ILE A 187 -1.25 5.67 14.73
CA ILE A 187 -1.97 4.91 13.71
C ILE A 187 -1.62 3.42 13.75
N ILE A 188 -2.25 2.63 12.90
CA ILE A 188 -1.98 1.20 12.75
C ILE A 188 -0.76 0.95 11.86
N SER A 189 0.05 -0.07 12.23
CA SER A 189 0.94 -0.82 11.34
C SER A 189 0.54 -2.28 11.33
N ASP A 190 0.24 -2.84 10.15
CA ASP A 190 -0.18 -4.24 9.99
C ASP A 190 1.00 -5.11 9.55
N THR A 191 1.16 -6.29 10.18
CA THR A 191 2.26 -7.24 9.90
C THR A 191 2.19 -7.83 8.50
N GLY A 192 1.00 -7.94 7.92
CA GLY A 192 0.77 -8.75 6.72
C GLY A 192 0.93 -10.26 6.99
N GLU A 193 0.88 -11.05 5.92
CA GLU A 193 0.84 -12.52 5.96
C GLU A 193 2.18 -13.22 6.28
N GLY A 194 3.15 -12.51 6.82
CA GLY A 194 4.51 -13.03 6.99
C GLY A 194 4.90 -13.42 8.41
N GLY A 195 3.97 -13.35 9.35
CA GLY A 195 4.28 -13.47 10.78
C GLY A 195 4.81 -12.15 11.35
N LEU A 196 5.26 -12.17 12.60
CA LEU A 196 5.64 -10.99 13.36
C LEU A 196 7.17 -10.87 13.49
N VAL A 197 7.72 -9.72 13.16
CA VAL A 197 9.09 -9.34 13.50
C VAL A 197 9.08 -8.85 14.95
N GLU A 198 9.91 -9.45 15.82
CA GLU A 198 9.91 -9.16 17.25
C GLU A 198 10.05 -7.66 17.57
N ASP A 199 10.87 -6.94 16.81
CA ASP A 199 11.10 -5.50 17.02
C ASP A 199 9.83 -4.66 16.98
N GLU A 200 8.85 -5.06 16.16
CA GLU A 200 7.59 -4.33 16.00
C GLU A 200 6.80 -4.23 17.31
N THR A 201 6.90 -5.22 18.18
CA THR A 201 6.13 -5.31 19.43
C THR A 201 6.43 -4.19 20.43
N TRP A 202 7.66 -3.65 20.44
CA TRP A 202 8.00 -2.52 21.30
C TRP A 202 8.13 -1.21 20.54
N LEU A 203 8.62 -1.23 19.29
CA LEU A 203 8.74 -0.02 18.48
C LEU A 203 7.38 0.65 18.25
N ILE A 204 6.34 -0.12 17.95
CA ILE A 204 4.98 0.40 17.74
C ILE A 204 4.41 1.10 18.99
N LYS A 205 4.83 0.69 20.17
CA LYS A 205 4.44 1.32 21.43
C LYS A 205 5.30 2.53 21.81
N GLY A 206 6.23 2.91 20.94
CA GLY A 206 7.11 4.05 21.14
C GLY A 206 8.34 3.78 21.98
N PHE A 207 8.70 2.52 22.20
CA PHE A 207 9.90 2.15 22.95
C PHE A 207 11.10 1.94 22.02
N GLU A 208 12.29 2.33 22.47
CA GLU A 208 13.55 2.14 21.73
C GLU A 208 14.14 0.74 21.87
N ASN A 209 13.80 0.03 22.93
CA ASN A 209 14.35 -1.29 23.25
C ASN A 209 13.26 -2.26 23.73
N LYS A 210 13.56 -3.55 23.64
CA LYS A 210 12.65 -4.62 24.03
C LYS A 210 12.35 -4.66 25.53
N GLU A 211 13.22 -4.15 26.39
CA GLU A 211 13.04 -4.03 27.82
C GLU A 211 12.01 -2.97 28.22
N ARG A 212 11.58 -2.14 27.22
CA ARG A 212 10.63 -1.03 27.40
C ARG A 212 11.05 -0.02 28.49
N THR A 213 12.34 0.13 28.68
CA THR A 213 12.92 1.06 29.67
C THR A 213 13.07 2.46 29.13
N LEU A 214 13.19 2.59 27.80
CA LEU A 214 13.26 3.87 27.11
C LEU A 214 12.01 4.04 26.24
N LYS A 215 11.33 5.17 26.38
CA LYS A 215 10.24 5.59 25.52
C LYS A 215 10.67 6.83 24.75
N ARG A 216 10.57 6.78 23.45
CA ARG A 216 11.08 7.82 22.58
C ARG A 216 9.98 8.47 21.73
N TRP A 217 9.01 7.69 21.30
CA TRP A 217 7.97 8.15 20.41
C TRP A 217 6.59 8.15 21.07
N GLU A 218 5.88 9.27 20.92
CA GLU A 218 4.51 9.46 21.39
C GLU A 218 3.62 9.79 20.18
N PRO A 219 2.33 9.44 20.17
CA PRO A 219 1.55 8.85 21.28
C PRO A 219 1.69 7.32 21.45
N GLY A 220 2.48 6.64 20.60
CA GLY A 220 2.46 5.20 20.40
C GLY A 220 1.41 4.80 19.36
N GLY A 221 1.62 3.68 18.66
CA GLY A 221 0.73 3.16 17.61
C GLY A 221 0.10 1.83 18.01
N TYR A 222 -0.55 1.22 17.02
CA TYR A 222 -1.27 -0.04 17.18
C TYR A 222 -0.72 -1.10 16.21
N LEU A 223 -0.40 -2.28 16.73
CA LEU A 223 0.04 -3.43 15.96
C LEU A 223 -1.16 -4.28 15.56
N VAL A 224 -1.39 -4.42 14.26
CA VAL A 224 -2.36 -5.39 13.73
C VAL A 224 -1.61 -6.61 13.25
N VAL A 225 -2.02 -7.79 13.70
CA VAL A 225 -1.49 -9.07 13.25
C VAL A 225 -2.44 -9.70 12.24
N GLN A 226 -1.90 -10.19 11.12
CA GLN A 226 -2.73 -10.69 10.02
C GLN A 226 -2.81 -12.22 10.01
N TRP A 227 -4.04 -12.72 9.98
CA TRP A 227 -4.34 -14.12 9.70
C TRP A 227 -4.73 -14.26 8.23
N SER A 228 -3.83 -14.81 7.42
CA SER A 228 -4.05 -15.05 5.98
C SER A 228 -4.35 -16.52 5.69
N THR A 229 -4.73 -16.80 4.44
CA THR A 229 -4.99 -18.16 3.94
C THR A 229 -3.78 -19.10 4.05
N GLY A 230 -2.55 -18.56 4.04
CA GLY A 230 -1.30 -19.31 4.20
C GLY A 230 -0.97 -19.67 5.66
N ARG A 231 -1.54 -18.95 6.63
CA ARG A 231 -1.34 -19.15 8.06
C ARG A 231 0.13 -19.18 8.49
N TRP A 232 1.00 -18.47 7.77
CA TRP A 232 2.43 -18.43 8.03
C TRP A 232 2.74 -17.77 9.37
N GLY A 233 3.36 -18.51 10.28
CA GLY A 233 3.69 -18.05 11.62
C GLY A 233 2.49 -17.78 12.54
N VAL A 234 1.28 -18.16 12.16
CA VAL A 234 0.07 -17.96 12.97
C VAL A 234 0.01 -18.96 14.11
N SER A 235 -0.01 -18.46 15.34
CA SER A 235 -0.20 -19.21 16.57
C SER A 235 -1.09 -18.40 17.53
N ALA A 236 -1.55 -19.01 18.62
CA ALA A 236 -2.31 -18.28 19.65
C ALA A 236 -1.49 -17.11 20.24
N ASP A 237 -0.18 -17.29 20.46
CA ASP A 237 0.68 -16.23 20.96
C ASP A 237 0.86 -15.08 19.96
N TYR A 238 0.97 -15.41 18.67
CA TYR A 238 0.97 -14.41 17.59
C TYR A 238 -0.33 -13.60 17.58
N VAL A 239 -1.48 -14.27 17.66
CA VAL A 239 -2.80 -13.60 17.69
C VAL A 239 -2.92 -12.68 18.89
N ARG A 240 -2.46 -13.11 20.09
CA ARG A 240 -2.46 -12.28 21.32
C ARG A 240 -1.46 -11.14 21.31
N ALA A 241 -0.47 -11.16 20.45
CA ALA A 241 0.53 -10.09 20.36
C ALA A 241 0.00 -8.80 19.71
N GLY A 242 -1.09 -8.89 18.92
CA GLY A 242 -1.71 -7.77 18.25
C GLY A 242 -2.66 -6.95 19.12
N ASP A 243 -2.76 -5.66 18.80
CA ASP A 243 -3.85 -4.79 19.31
C ASP A 243 -5.15 -5.00 18.53
N ALA A 244 -5.09 -5.66 17.38
CA ALA A 244 -6.19 -6.21 16.61
C ALA A 244 -5.72 -7.37 15.74
N VAL A 245 -6.67 -8.15 15.22
CA VAL A 245 -6.41 -9.25 14.29
C VAL A 245 -7.12 -8.98 12.97
N GLU A 246 -6.37 -8.96 11.86
CA GLU A 246 -6.95 -8.83 10.52
C GLU A 246 -7.08 -10.19 9.84
N ILE A 247 -8.29 -10.59 9.48
CA ILE A 247 -8.57 -11.76 8.64
C ILE A 247 -8.47 -11.33 7.18
N LYS A 248 -7.46 -11.83 6.47
CA LYS A 248 -7.22 -11.50 5.07
C LYS A 248 -7.96 -12.46 4.15
N VAL A 249 -9.00 -11.98 3.48
CA VAL A 249 -9.72 -12.72 2.42
C VAL A 249 -9.07 -12.50 1.05
N GLY A 250 -8.59 -11.27 0.78
CA GLY A 250 -7.97 -10.90 -0.49
C GLY A 250 -7.08 -9.68 -0.40
N GLN A 251 -6.59 -9.25 -1.57
CA GLN A 251 -5.80 -8.01 -1.72
C GLN A 251 -5.98 -7.40 -3.11
N GLY A 252 -5.72 -6.09 -3.24
CA GLY A 252 -5.98 -5.30 -4.44
C GLY A 252 -5.26 -5.78 -5.69
N ALA A 253 -3.96 -5.97 -5.60
CA ALA A 253 -3.11 -6.24 -6.77
C ALA A 253 -3.28 -7.64 -7.39
N LYS A 254 -3.86 -8.59 -6.68
CA LYS A 254 -4.05 -9.99 -7.15
C LYS A 254 -5.29 -10.63 -6.53
N PRO A 255 -6.48 -10.13 -6.85
CA PRO A 255 -7.72 -10.71 -6.35
C PRO A 255 -7.88 -12.15 -6.83
N GLY A 256 -8.41 -13.03 -5.96
CA GLY A 256 -8.58 -14.44 -6.26
C GLY A 256 -7.28 -15.28 -6.26
N MET A 257 -6.16 -14.68 -5.85
CA MET A 257 -4.89 -15.38 -5.68
C MET A 257 -4.36 -15.21 -4.26
N GLY A 258 -3.63 -16.21 -3.78
CA GLY A 258 -2.90 -16.11 -2.53
C GLY A 258 -1.63 -15.26 -2.62
N GLY A 259 -0.96 -15.09 -1.49
CA GLY A 259 0.36 -14.46 -1.42
C GLY A 259 1.42 -15.31 -2.13
N HIS A 260 2.42 -14.64 -2.70
CA HIS A 260 3.58 -15.29 -3.30
C HIS A 260 4.85 -14.58 -2.84
N LEU A 261 5.69 -15.30 -2.11
CA LEU A 261 7.04 -14.88 -1.80
C LEU A 261 8.01 -15.87 -2.43
N LEU A 262 8.87 -15.37 -3.33
CA LEU A 262 9.86 -16.20 -4.03
C LEU A 262 10.90 -16.77 -3.06
N GLY A 263 11.28 -18.01 -3.24
CA GLY A 263 12.27 -18.73 -2.41
C GLY A 263 13.60 -17.99 -2.27
N ALA A 264 14.03 -17.28 -3.32
CA ALA A 264 15.22 -16.42 -3.26
C ALA A 264 15.16 -15.32 -2.15
N LYS A 265 13.96 -14.96 -1.68
CA LYS A 265 13.73 -14.02 -0.58
C LYS A 265 13.49 -14.73 0.76
N VAL A 266 13.36 -16.06 0.78
CA VAL A 266 13.14 -16.86 2.00
C VAL A 266 14.48 -17.21 2.62
N THR A 267 15.06 -16.23 3.33
CA THR A 267 16.28 -16.39 4.15
C THR A 267 15.97 -17.20 5.40
N ALA A 268 16.98 -17.55 6.19
CA ALA A 268 16.82 -18.26 7.46
C ALA A 268 15.93 -17.46 8.45
N GLU A 269 16.05 -16.13 8.46
CA GLU A 269 15.24 -15.24 9.30
C GLU A 269 13.76 -15.27 8.86
N VAL A 270 13.48 -15.12 7.56
CA VAL A 270 12.11 -15.19 7.01
C VAL A 270 11.51 -16.58 7.22
N ALA A 271 12.30 -17.62 6.99
CA ALA A 271 11.89 -19.02 7.17
C ALA A 271 11.50 -19.31 8.63
N GLY A 272 12.29 -18.83 9.59
CA GLY A 272 12.00 -18.96 11.02
C GLY A 272 10.71 -18.28 11.45
N VAL A 273 10.46 -17.06 11.00
CA VAL A 273 9.22 -16.31 11.31
C VAL A 273 8.00 -16.94 10.66
N ARG A 274 8.10 -17.45 9.44
CA ARG A 274 6.97 -18.05 8.69
C ARG A 274 6.74 -19.53 9.02
N GLY A 275 7.70 -20.22 9.62
CA GLY A 275 7.63 -21.66 9.87
C GLY A 275 7.74 -22.50 8.59
N ILE A 276 8.58 -22.08 7.62
CA ILE A 276 8.78 -22.76 6.32
C ILE A 276 10.26 -23.05 6.06
N PRO A 277 10.61 -24.00 5.16
CA PRO A 277 12.00 -24.25 4.80
C PRO A 277 12.66 -23.05 4.08
N VAL A 278 13.95 -22.84 4.35
CA VAL A 278 14.77 -21.82 3.67
C VAL A 278 14.81 -22.08 2.16
N GLY A 279 14.73 -21.03 1.36
CA GLY A 279 14.86 -21.10 -0.10
C GLY A 279 13.63 -21.67 -0.82
N THR A 280 12.55 -21.98 -0.10
CA THR A 280 11.31 -22.51 -0.70
C THR A 280 10.30 -21.37 -0.91
N ASP A 281 9.63 -21.36 -2.08
CA ASP A 281 8.55 -20.41 -2.36
C ASP A 281 7.44 -20.53 -1.30
N ALA A 282 7.03 -19.40 -0.73
CA ALA A 282 5.86 -19.34 0.15
C ALA A 282 4.63 -18.96 -0.68
N LEU A 283 3.80 -19.95 -0.97
CA LEU A 283 2.58 -19.81 -1.75
C LEU A 283 1.37 -19.95 -0.83
N SER A 284 0.66 -18.86 -0.54
CA SER A 284 -0.61 -18.93 0.19
C SER A 284 -1.70 -19.49 -0.70
N PRO A 285 -2.59 -20.35 -0.18
CA PRO A 285 -3.79 -20.76 -0.92
C PRO A 285 -4.63 -19.55 -1.36
N CYS A 286 -5.39 -19.71 -2.45
CA CYS A 286 -6.27 -18.65 -2.94
C CYS A 286 -7.50 -18.42 -2.06
N ARG A 287 -7.80 -19.35 -1.14
CA ARG A 287 -8.92 -19.31 -0.20
C ARG A 287 -8.56 -20.04 1.10
N TYR A 288 -9.34 -19.82 2.13
CA TYR A 288 -9.37 -20.70 3.30
C TYR A 288 -10.04 -22.02 2.91
N TYR A 289 -9.39 -23.16 3.16
CA TYR A 289 -9.95 -24.47 2.80
C TYR A 289 -11.05 -24.93 3.77
N ASP A 290 -11.05 -24.38 4.97
CA ASP A 290 -12.02 -24.62 6.03
C ASP A 290 -13.16 -23.58 6.06
N VAL A 291 -13.24 -22.71 5.03
CA VAL A 291 -14.34 -21.77 4.83
C VAL A 291 -15.00 -22.11 3.50
N THR A 292 -16.18 -22.67 3.54
CA THR A 292 -16.93 -23.14 2.39
C THR A 292 -18.12 -22.25 2.05
N ASP A 293 -18.62 -21.51 3.06
CA ASP A 293 -19.65 -20.50 2.93
C ASP A 293 -19.38 -19.28 3.84
N PRO A 294 -20.15 -18.19 3.72
CA PRO A 294 -19.98 -17.02 4.57
C PRO A 294 -20.18 -17.27 6.08
N ALA A 295 -20.98 -18.27 6.47
CA ALA A 295 -21.20 -18.59 7.88
C ALA A 295 -19.94 -19.16 8.55
N ASP A 296 -19.10 -19.87 7.80
CA ASP A 296 -17.82 -20.39 8.30
C ASP A 296 -16.87 -19.26 8.72
N MET A 297 -16.97 -18.06 8.12
CA MET A 297 -16.19 -16.89 8.54
C MET A 297 -16.48 -16.47 9.97
N LYS A 298 -17.73 -16.64 10.42
CA LYS A 298 -18.09 -16.37 11.81
C LYS A 298 -17.31 -17.26 12.77
N HIS A 299 -17.13 -18.54 12.45
CA HIS A 299 -16.33 -19.45 13.28
C HIS A 299 -14.87 -18.99 13.41
N MET A 300 -14.29 -18.42 12.35
CA MET A 300 -12.95 -17.84 12.43
C MET A 300 -12.91 -16.61 13.36
N VAL A 301 -13.92 -15.73 13.26
CA VAL A 301 -14.04 -14.58 14.16
C VAL A 301 -14.21 -15.03 15.59
N ASP A 302 -15.09 -15.99 15.87
CA ASP A 302 -15.33 -16.54 17.20
C ASP A 302 -14.02 -17.14 17.78
N LEU A 303 -13.26 -17.89 16.98
CA LEU A 303 -11.96 -18.43 17.37
C LEU A 303 -10.94 -17.33 17.71
N VAL A 304 -10.87 -16.27 16.91
CA VAL A 304 -10.00 -15.11 17.20
C VAL A 304 -10.41 -14.44 18.51
N ARG A 305 -11.71 -14.23 18.72
CA ARG A 305 -12.24 -13.63 19.95
C ARG A 305 -11.96 -14.50 21.18
N ASP A 306 -12.10 -15.82 21.06
CA ASP A 306 -11.77 -16.76 22.14
C ASP A 306 -10.27 -16.73 22.47
N ILE A 307 -9.39 -16.74 21.47
CA ILE A 307 -7.93 -16.64 21.66
C ILE A 307 -7.56 -15.33 22.36
N THR A 308 -8.19 -14.23 21.98
CA THR A 308 -7.92 -12.89 22.53
C THR A 308 -8.77 -12.54 23.76
N GLU A 309 -9.64 -13.45 24.21
CA GLU A 309 -10.57 -13.23 25.33
C GLU A 309 -11.45 -11.99 25.12
N TYR A 310 -11.88 -11.72 23.89
CA TYR A 310 -12.63 -10.51 23.48
C TYR A 310 -11.93 -9.19 23.80
N LYS A 311 -10.60 -9.18 23.92
CA LYS A 311 -9.86 -7.96 24.30
C LYS A 311 -9.64 -7.01 23.14
N VAL A 312 -9.51 -7.52 21.92
CA VAL A 312 -9.12 -6.71 20.75
C VAL A 312 -10.12 -6.81 19.60
N PRO A 313 -10.20 -5.79 18.73
CA PRO A 313 -11.10 -5.83 17.58
C PRO A 313 -10.65 -6.83 16.52
N VAL A 314 -11.63 -7.31 15.72
CA VAL A 314 -11.41 -8.19 14.56
C VAL A 314 -11.67 -7.41 13.28
N LEU A 315 -10.68 -7.40 12.41
CA LEU A 315 -10.68 -6.67 11.14
C LEU A 315 -10.75 -7.64 9.96
N PHE A 316 -11.24 -7.16 8.83
CA PHE A 316 -11.23 -7.90 7.57
C PHE A 316 -10.52 -7.10 6.47
N LYS A 317 -9.78 -7.80 5.61
CA LYS A 317 -9.23 -7.23 4.39
C LYS A 317 -9.78 -7.95 3.16
N LEU A 318 -10.47 -7.20 2.31
CA LEU A 318 -11.10 -7.66 1.08
C LEU A 318 -10.32 -7.21 -0.16
N GLY A 319 -10.27 -8.06 -1.18
CA GLY A 319 -9.83 -7.70 -2.52
C GLY A 319 -10.94 -7.05 -3.35
N PRO A 320 -10.63 -6.54 -4.55
CA PRO A 320 -11.58 -5.81 -5.41
C PRO A 320 -12.50 -6.77 -6.19
N SER A 321 -13.48 -7.36 -5.52
CA SER A 321 -14.41 -8.35 -6.05
C SER A 321 -15.86 -7.83 -6.05
N ARG A 322 -16.70 -8.30 -5.14
CA ARG A 322 -18.12 -7.94 -5.01
C ARG A 322 -18.35 -7.19 -3.70
N PRO A 323 -18.04 -5.89 -3.65
CA PRO A 323 -17.94 -5.17 -2.38
C PRO A 323 -19.25 -5.14 -1.58
N TYR A 324 -20.40 -5.13 -2.22
CA TYR A 324 -21.68 -5.11 -1.51
C TYR A 324 -21.91 -6.42 -0.73
N GLU A 325 -21.78 -7.55 -1.40
CA GLU A 325 -22.01 -8.89 -0.82
C GLU A 325 -20.89 -9.26 0.16
N ASP A 326 -19.64 -8.98 -0.21
CA ASP A 326 -18.48 -9.32 0.61
C ASP A 326 -18.46 -8.51 1.93
N VAL A 327 -18.84 -7.23 1.90
CA VAL A 327 -18.97 -6.40 3.11
C VAL A 327 -20.09 -6.91 4.02
N LYS A 328 -21.24 -7.28 3.46
CA LYS A 328 -22.33 -7.88 4.25
C LYS A 328 -21.89 -9.15 4.96
N ALA A 329 -21.21 -10.05 4.25
CA ALA A 329 -20.70 -11.28 4.84
C ALA A 329 -19.72 -11.02 5.99
N CYS A 330 -18.83 -10.03 5.85
CA CYS A 330 -17.92 -9.63 6.94
C CYS A 330 -18.65 -9.07 8.15
N VAL A 331 -19.68 -8.24 7.94
CA VAL A 331 -20.52 -7.71 9.03
C VAL A 331 -21.27 -8.84 9.74
N GLU A 332 -21.86 -9.79 9.00
CA GLU A 332 -22.53 -10.97 9.55
C GLU A 332 -21.57 -11.87 10.34
N ALA A 333 -20.32 -11.95 9.92
CA ALA A 333 -19.26 -12.65 10.64
C ALA A 333 -18.83 -11.95 11.94
N GLY A 334 -19.09 -10.66 12.09
CA GLY A 334 -18.76 -9.88 13.31
C GLY A 334 -17.52 -9.01 13.18
N ALA A 335 -17.29 -8.43 12.01
CA ALA A 335 -16.21 -7.46 11.75
C ALA A 335 -16.40 -6.17 12.55
N ASP A 336 -15.31 -5.63 13.11
CA ASP A 336 -15.26 -4.29 13.70
C ASP A 336 -14.77 -3.24 12.69
N MET A 337 -13.94 -3.67 11.73
CA MET A 337 -13.47 -2.85 10.62
C MET A 337 -13.30 -3.71 9.37
N ILE A 338 -13.59 -3.10 8.22
CA ILE A 338 -13.40 -3.73 6.91
C ILE A 338 -12.53 -2.82 6.04
N SER A 339 -11.44 -3.38 5.53
CA SER A 339 -10.56 -2.74 4.55
C SER A 339 -10.89 -3.26 3.16
N ILE A 340 -11.32 -2.36 2.25
CA ILE A 340 -11.50 -2.66 0.82
C ILE A 340 -10.26 -2.21 0.05
N ASP A 341 -9.58 -3.15 -0.61
CA ASP A 341 -8.31 -2.91 -1.31
C ASP A 341 -8.52 -2.98 -2.83
N GLY A 342 -8.49 -1.84 -3.51
CA GLY A 342 -8.78 -1.73 -4.95
C GLY A 342 -7.66 -2.24 -5.85
N MET A 343 -7.98 -2.50 -7.13
CA MET A 343 -7.04 -3.08 -8.12
C MET A 343 -5.79 -2.23 -8.36
N VAL A 344 -5.79 -0.95 -8.02
CA VAL A 344 -4.61 -0.09 -8.09
C VAL A 344 -3.66 -0.25 -6.91
N GLY A 345 -3.97 -1.14 -5.96
CA GLY A 345 -3.11 -1.49 -4.84
C GLY A 345 -1.79 -2.13 -5.26
N GLY A 346 -0.77 -1.96 -4.42
CA GLY A 346 0.56 -2.53 -4.64
C GLY A 346 0.72 -3.96 -4.10
N THR A 347 1.80 -4.62 -4.52
CA THR A 347 2.21 -5.94 -4.03
C THR A 347 3.69 -6.17 -4.22
N GLY A 348 4.28 -7.07 -3.42
CA GLY A 348 5.67 -7.51 -3.60
C GLY A 348 5.89 -8.36 -4.86
N ALA A 349 4.90 -9.19 -5.23
CA ALA A 349 4.94 -10.01 -6.45
C ALA A 349 3.53 -10.39 -6.90
N SER A 350 3.22 -10.18 -8.17
CA SER A 350 1.99 -10.61 -8.83
C SER A 350 2.25 -10.90 -10.31
N PRO A 351 1.54 -11.86 -10.93
CA PRO A 351 1.52 -11.97 -12.38
C PRO A 351 1.05 -10.66 -13.01
N ALA A 352 1.77 -10.15 -14.01
CA ALA A 352 1.46 -8.88 -14.65
C ALA A 352 0.02 -8.85 -15.20
N VAL A 353 -0.44 -9.96 -15.79
CA VAL A 353 -1.80 -10.09 -16.34
C VAL A 353 -2.88 -9.90 -15.27
N VAL A 354 -2.64 -10.34 -14.03
CA VAL A 354 -3.58 -10.17 -12.92
C VAL A 354 -3.59 -8.72 -12.44
N THR A 355 -2.41 -8.16 -12.19
CA THR A 355 -2.28 -6.77 -11.72
C THR A 355 -2.87 -5.76 -12.72
N GLN A 356 -2.79 -6.05 -14.03
CA GLN A 356 -3.26 -5.14 -15.06
C GLN A 356 -4.73 -5.33 -15.43
N GLY A 357 -5.28 -6.54 -15.29
CA GLY A 357 -6.57 -6.87 -15.89
C GLY A 357 -7.64 -7.43 -14.96
N VAL A 358 -7.35 -7.60 -13.66
CA VAL A 358 -8.29 -8.26 -12.73
C VAL A 358 -8.61 -7.36 -11.54
N GLY A 359 -9.91 -7.27 -11.21
CA GLY A 359 -10.41 -6.52 -10.07
C GLY A 359 -11.17 -5.25 -10.45
N ILE A 360 -11.67 -4.55 -9.45
CA ILE A 360 -12.44 -3.30 -9.58
C ILE A 360 -11.58 -2.12 -9.11
N PRO A 361 -11.58 -0.99 -9.83
CA PRO A 361 -10.90 0.23 -9.41
C PRO A 361 -11.33 0.68 -8.01
N THR A 362 -10.39 1.18 -7.21
CA THR A 362 -10.63 1.61 -5.82
C THR A 362 -11.83 2.54 -5.68
N LEU A 363 -11.94 3.53 -6.57
CA LEU A 363 -13.04 4.50 -6.57
C LEU A 363 -14.41 3.80 -6.71
N ALA A 364 -14.49 2.76 -7.53
CA ALA A 364 -15.74 2.04 -7.82
C ALA A 364 -16.16 1.06 -6.70
N LEU A 365 -15.25 0.75 -5.75
CA LEU A 365 -15.57 -0.12 -4.61
C LEU A 365 -16.34 0.61 -3.51
N ILE A 366 -16.16 1.93 -3.38
CA ILE A 366 -16.65 2.69 -2.21
C ILE A 366 -18.18 2.74 -2.16
N PRO A 367 -18.90 3.15 -3.22
CA PRO A 367 -20.37 3.30 -3.14
C PRO A 367 -21.09 2.00 -2.76
N PRO A 368 -20.82 0.83 -3.37
CA PRO A 368 -21.50 -0.41 -3.00
C PRO A 368 -21.10 -0.91 -1.60
N ALA A 369 -19.85 -0.69 -1.15
CA ALA A 369 -19.44 -1.05 0.21
C ALA A 369 -20.16 -0.20 1.26
N VAL A 370 -20.24 1.12 1.06
CA VAL A 370 -20.98 2.04 1.93
C VAL A 370 -22.47 1.71 1.93
N GLN A 371 -23.04 1.37 0.77
CA GLN A 371 -24.45 0.98 0.68
C GLN A 371 -24.74 -0.28 1.49
N ALA A 372 -23.87 -1.29 1.43
CA ALA A 372 -24.00 -2.51 2.23
C ALA A 372 -24.06 -2.20 3.74
N LEU A 373 -23.15 -1.34 4.23
CA LEU A 373 -23.15 -0.92 5.65
C LEU A 373 -24.40 -0.12 6.04
N LYS A 374 -24.91 0.72 5.14
CA LYS A 374 -26.16 1.48 5.35
C LYS A 374 -27.37 0.56 5.41
N ASP A 375 -27.48 -0.40 4.48
CA ASP A 375 -28.60 -1.34 4.42
C ASP A 375 -28.65 -2.28 5.63
N MET A 376 -27.47 -2.58 6.22
CA MET A 376 -27.36 -3.35 7.47
C MET A 376 -27.51 -2.49 8.74
N GLY A 377 -27.63 -1.17 8.62
CA GLY A 377 -27.76 -0.24 9.78
C GLY A 377 -26.52 -0.11 10.64
N VAL A 378 -25.33 -0.42 10.08
CA VAL A 378 -24.03 -0.43 10.80
C VAL A 378 -23.00 0.56 10.23
N HIS A 379 -23.39 1.39 9.26
CA HIS A 379 -22.50 2.44 8.74
C HIS A 379 -21.98 3.34 9.88
N ARG A 380 -20.69 3.65 9.87
CA ARG A 380 -19.95 4.34 10.95
C ARG A 380 -19.80 3.56 12.27
N LYS A 381 -20.51 2.43 12.47
CA LYS A 381 -20.27 1.50 13.60
C LYS A 381 -19.19 0.49 13.24
N VAL A 382 -19.39 -0.28 12.18
CA VAL A 382 -18.34 -1.06 11.54
C VAL A 382 -17.54 -0.10 10.66
N LYS A 383 -16.25 0.04 10.90
CA LYS A 383 -15.42 1.01 10.19
C LYS A 383 -15.04 0.52 8.80
N LEU A 384 -15.12 1.41 7.82
CA LEU A 384 -14.73 1.14 6.44
C LEU A 384 -13.45 1.89 6.10
N PHE A 385 -12.39 1.16 5.78
CA PHE A 385 -11.13 1.73 5.31
C PHE A 385 -10.90 1.43 3.83
N VAL A 386 -10.42 2.43 3.09
CA VAL A 386 -10.16 2.33 1.65
C VAL A 386 -8.67 2.23 1.41
N LEU A 387 -8.26 1.17 0.71
CA LEU A 387 -6.90 0.88 0.33
C LEU A 387 -6.78 0.82 -1.21
N GLY A 388 -5.55 0.86 -1.70
CA GLY A 388 -5.26 0.72 -3.13
C GLY A 388 -5.14 2.06 -3.86
N GLY A 389 -3.91 2.55 -4.02
CA GLY A 389 -3.60 3.74 -4.78
C GLY A 389 -3.85 5.09 -4.08
N MET A 390 -4.05 5.09 -2.77
CA MET A 390 -4.17 6.33 -1.97
C MET A 390 -2.82 7.05 -1.91
N ARG A 391 -2.79 8.35 -2.24
CA ARG A 391 -1.55 9.11 -2.46
C ARG A 391 -1.29 10.23 -1.46
N ASN A 392 -2.34 10.92 -1.00
CA ASN A 392 -2.27 12.16 -0.23
C ASN A 392 -3.57 12.44 0.53
N GLY A 393 -3.65 13.57 1.22
CA GLY A 393 -4.84 13.98 1.96
C GLY A 393 -6.04 14.32 1.09
N LEU A 394 -5.82 14.73 -0.16
CA LEU A 394 -6.91 14.99 -1.09
C LEU A 394 -7.67 13.70 -1.46
N ASP A 395 -6.94 12.61 -1.75
CA ASP A 395 -7.55 11.29 -1.99
C ASP A 395 -8.26 10.78 -0.72
N ALA A 396 -7.63 10.94 0.45
CA ALA A 396 -8.19 10.52 1.73
C ALA A 396 -9.50 11.27 2.05
N TYR A 397 -9.50 12.59 1.91
CA TYR A 397 -10.70 13.40 2.10
C TYR A 397 -11.86 12.93 1.20
N LYS A 398 -11.59 12.74 -0.10
CA LYS A 398 -12.60 12.31 -1.07
C LYS A 398 -13.18 10.93 -0.72
N ALA A 399 -12.34 9.98 -0.31
CA ALA A 399 -12.79 8.66 0.13
C ALA A 399 -13.69 8.76 1.38
N MET A 400 -13.31 9.59 2.36
CA MET A 400 -14.10 9.79 3.58
C MET A 400 -15.41 10.52 3.31
N ALA A 401 -15.42 11.52 2.44
CA ALA A 401 -16.65 12.22 2.01
C ALA A 401 -17.59 11.29 1.21
N MET A 402 -17.06 10.25 0.56
CA MET A 402 -17.88 9.19 -0.05
C MET A 402 -18.39 8.15 0.96
N GLY A 403 -18.06 8.26 2.24
CA GLY A 403 -18.59 7.45 3.34
C GLY A 403 -17.62 6.47 3.98
N ALA A 404 -16.33 6.47 3.62
CA ALA A 404 -15.30 5.73 4.34
C ALA A 404 -14.99 6.38 5.71
N ASP A 405 -14.41 5.62 6.65
CA ASP A 405 -13.96 6.12 7.94
C ASP A 405 -12.46 6.47 7.94
N GLY A 406 -11.71 5.94 6.97
CA GLY A 406 -10.30 6.22 6.83
C GLY A 406 -9.69 5.55 5.60
N VAL A 407 -8.39 5.72 5.44
CA VAL A 407 -7.64 5.17 4.29
C VAL A 407 -6.33 4.53 4.70
N GLY A 408 -5.78 3.67 3.81
CA GLY A 408 -4.47 3.06 4.02
C GLY A 408 -3.45 3.46 2.95
N PHE A 409 -2.25 3.82 3.40
CA PHE A 409 -1.12 4.20 2.57
C PHE A 409 -0.09 3.06 2.49
N GLY A 410 -0.16 2.22 1.43
CA GLY A 410 0.82 1.17 1.15
C GLY A 410 1.97 1.69 0.30
N ALA A 411 1.80 1.76 -1.02
CA ALA A 411 2.81 2.25 -1.95
C ALA A 411 3.28 3.68 -1.62
N ALA A 412 2.39 4.56 -1.16
CA ALA A 412 2.76 5.92 -0.74
C ALA A 412 3.70 5.89 0.49
N ALA A 413 3.48 4.99 1.45
CA ALA A 413 4.40 4.79 2.57
C ALA A 413 5.77 4.26 2.10
N GLU A 414 5.81 3.29 1.18
CA GLU A 414 7.07 2.85 0.59
C GLU A 414 7.81 3.99 -0.12
N ILE A 415 7.10 4.85 -0.87
CA ILE A 415 7.67 6.04 -1.52
C ILE A 415 8.19 7.03 -0.48
N ALA A 416 7.47 7.26 0.62
CA ALA A 416 7.91 8.12 1.72
C ALA A 416 9.21 7.60 2.38
N MET A 417 9.39 6.27 2.47
CA MET A 417 10.65 5.66 2.91
C MET A 417 11.80 5.82 1.89
N GLY A 418 11.52 6.17 0.64
CA GLY A 418 12.51 6.37 -0.43
C GLY A 418 12.34 5.46 -1.66
N CYS A 419 11.26 4.70 -1.79
CA CYS A 419 10.99 3.88 -2.97
C CYS A 419 10.86 4.74 -4.24
N ARG A 420 11.44 4.27 -5.33
CA ARG A 420 11.38 4.92 -6.66
C ARG A 420 10.42 4.23 -7.64
N ALA A 421 9.54 3.37 -7.14
CA ALA A 421 8.55 2.66 -7.94
C ALA A 421 9.14 1.93 -9.19
N CYS A 422 10.33 1.35 -9.04
CA CYS A 422 11.02 0.64 -10.13
C CYS A 422 10.43 -0.74 -10.44
N MET A 423 9.38 -1.16 -9.75
CA MET A 423 8.63 -2.42 -9.94
C MET A 423 9.44 -3.72 -9.79
N SER A 424 10.67 -3.66 -9.26
CA SER A 424 11.57 -4.82 -9.09
C SER A 424 11.43 -5.51 -7.73
N CYS A 425 10.34 -5.30 -7.00
CA CYS A 425 10.12 -5.81 -5.64
C CYS A 425 10.20 -7.35 -5.55
N SER A 426 9.76 -8.06 -6.61
CA SER A 426 9.78 -9.51 -6.68
C SER A 426 11.20 -10.10 -6.77
N THR A 427 12.17 -9.35 -7.28
CA THR A 427 13.53 -9.86 -7.55
C THR A 427 14.40 -9.99 -6.29
N GLY A 428 14.01 -9.37 -5.16
CA GLY A 428 14.87 -9.26 -3.97
C GLY A 428 16.02 -8.25 -4.10
N LYS A 429 16.21 -7.64 -5.27
CA LYS A 429 17.31 -6.69 -5.58
C LYS A 429 16.87 -5.23 -5.42
N CYS A 430 16.10 -4.91 -4.36
CA CYS A 430 15.69 -3.54 -4.08
C CYS A 430 16.89 -2.67 -3.71
N ALA A 431 17.20 -1.67 -4.55
CA ALA A 431 18.36 -0.80 -4.37
C ALA A 431 18.32 0.04 -3.09
N TYR A 432 17.12 0.31 -2.56
CA TYR A 432 16.89 1.14 -1.36
C TYR A 432 16.65 0.32 -0.08
N GLY A 433 16.85 -1.00 -0.13
CA GLY A 433 16.72 -1.87 1.03
C GLY A 433 15.28 -2.16 1.49
N ILE A 434 14.26 -1.58 0.86
CA ILE A 434 12.85 -1.71 1.30
C ILE A 434 12.31 -3.12 1.07
N CYS A 435 12.49 -3.67 -0.14
CA CYS A 435 11.99 -5.00 -0.53
C CYS A 435 13.11 -6.04 -0.72
N ALA A 436 14.29 -5.82 -0.14
CA ALA A 436 15.42 -6.73 -0.19
C ALA A 436 15.52 -7.59 1.07
N GLN A 437 16.13 -8.79 0.94
CA GLN A 437 16.51 -9.62 2.07
C GLN A 437 18.04 -9.78 2.18
N ASP A 438 18.79 -9.34 1.18
CA ASP A 438 20.25 -9.27 1.20
C ASP A 438 20.73 -8.28 2.27
N PRO A 439 21.64 -8.67 3.18
CA PRO A 439 22.08 -7.82 4.29
C PRO A 439 22.71 -6.49 3.83
N VAL A 440 23.46 -6.49 2.71
CA VAL A 440 24.09 -5.28 2.17
C VAL A 440 23.05 -4.31 1.62
N LEU A 441 22.05 -4.84 0.92
CA LEU A 441 20.97 -3.99 0.39
C LEU A 441 20.06 -3.47 1.51
N ARG A 442 19.73 -4.32 2.49
CA ARG A 442 18.89 -3.95 3.64
C ARG A 442 19.50 -2.82 4.48
N SER A 443 20.82 -2.86 4.72
CA SER A 443 21.53 -1.86 5.52
C SER A 443 21.52 -0.44 4.94
N ARG A 444 21.05 -0.27 3.70
CA ARG A 444 20.85 1.05 3.08
C ARG A 444 19.63 1.79 3.61
N LEU A 445 18.70 1.08 4.25
CA LEU A 445 17.52 1.68 4.89
C LEU A 445 17.76 1.79 6.39
N ILE A 446 17.85 3.02 6.88
CA ILE A 446 18.00 3.32 8.31
C ILE A 446 16.58 3.44 8.91
N PRO A 447 16.14 2.52 9.80
CA PRO A 447 14.76 2.47 10.26
C PRO A 447 14.26 3.76 10.91
N GLU A 448 15.09 4.42 11.72
CA GLU A 448 14.73 5.66 12.42
C GLU A 448 14.51 6.82 11.45
N GLU A 449 15.38 6.97 10.45
CA GLU A 449 15.24 8.02 9.43
C GLU A 449 14.00 7.76 8.55
N ALA A 450 13.81 6.52 8.12
CA ALA A 450 12.66 6.13 7.32
C ALA A 450 11.35 6.27 8.12
N GLY A 451 11.36 5.90 9.40
CA GLY A 451 10.22 6.09 10.31
C GLY A 451 9.86 7.56 10.52
N ASN A 452 10.87 8.43 10.66
CA ASN A 452 10.65 9.88 10.74
C ASN A 452 10.04 10.44 9.44
N ARG A 453 10.49 9.97 8.27
CA ARG A 453 9.89 10.36 6.97
C ARG A 453 8.43 9.91 6.87
N LEU A 454 8.12 8.71 7.33
CA LEU A 454 6.75 8.19 7.40
C LEU A 454 5.87 9.04 8.32
N ALA A 455 6.36 9.37 9.51
CA ALA A 455 5.62 10.22 10.45
C ALA A 455 5.36 11.62 9.87
N ASN A 456 6.35 12.21 9.21
CA ASN A 456 6.20 13.50 8.54
C ASN A 456 5.18 13.43 7.41
N PHE A 457 5.19 12.37 6.60
CA PHE A 457 4.20 12.14 5.55
C PHE A 457 2.78 12.05 6.12
N ILE A 458 2.56 11.28 7.18
CA ILE A 458 1.25 11.12 7.82
C ILE A 458 0.78 12.45 8.42
N LYS A 459 1.64 13.18 9.15
CA LYS A 459 1.29 14.48 9.74
C LYS A 459 0.93 15.51 8.68
N ALA A 460 1.71 15.62 7.61
CA ALA A 460 1.42 16.53 6.51
C ALA A 460 0.09 16.17 5.81
N THR A 461 -0.13 14.87 5.56
CA THR A 461 -1.39 14.36 4.98
C THR A 461 -2.59 14.63 5.89
N ALA A 462 -2.43 14.52 7.21
CA ALA A 462 -3.47 14.86 8.18
C ALA A 462 -3.82 16.36 8.14
N GLU A 463 -2.80 17.24 8.05
CA GLU A 463 -3.04 18.68 7.88
C GLU A 463 -3.78 18.99 6.57
N GLU A 464 -3.49 18.30 5.47
CA GLU A 464 -4.25 18.43 4.23
C GLU A 464 -5.73 18.07 4.44
N VAL A 465 -6.02 16.94 5.08
CA VAL A 465 -7.40 16.51 5.38
C VAL A 465 -8.08 17.51 6.30
N LYS A 466 -7.40 17.99 7.36
CA LYS A 466 -7.92 19.00 8.27
C LYS A 466 -8.34 20.27 7.52
N ILE A 467 -7.45 20.81 6.67
CA ILE A 467 -7.73 21.99 5.86
C ILE A 467 -8.99 21.79 5.01
N LEU A 468 -9.08 20.67 4.31
CA LEU A 468 -10.19 20.36 3.41
C LEU A 468 -11.50 20.18 4.16
N THR A 469 -11.49 19.52 5.32
CA THR A 469 -12.65 19.34 6.20
C THR A 469 -13.19 20.69 6.66
N MET A 470 -12.32 21.56 7.10
CA MET A 470 -12.70 22.89 7.59
C MET A 470 -13.16 23.84 6.47
N LEU A 471 -12.59 23.73 5.26
CA LEU A 471 -13.08 24.44 4.08
C LEU A 471 -14.51 24.03 3.68
N SER A 472 -14.90 22.78 3.94
CA SER A 472 -16.25 22.27 3.71
C SER A 472 -17.23 22.61 4.84
N GLY A 473 -16.76 23.34 5.87
CA GLY A 473 -17.60 23.81 6.99
C GLY A 473 -17.72 22.84 8.15
N HIS A 474 -16.99 21.71 8.12
CA HIS A 474 -17.01 20.68 9.14
C HIS A 474 -15.85 20.85 10.14
N ASP A 475 -16.06 20.41 11.38
CA ASP A 475 -15.02 20.31 12.43
C ASP A 475 -14.77 18.87 12.89
N CYS A 476 -15.36 17.91 12.17
CA CYS A 476 -15.17 16.49 12.38
C CYS A 476 -15.17 15.75 11.02
N ILE A 477 -14.22 14.85 10.82
CA ILE A 477 -14.15 14.04 9.58
C ILE A 477 -15.34 13.10 9.42
N GLN A 478 -16.07 12.79 10.50
CA GLN A 478 -17.26 11.95 10.45
C GLN A 478 -18.47 12.67 9.83
N ASP A 479 -18.43 14.00 9.72
CA ASP A 479 -19.48 14.82 9.13
C ASP A 479 -19.32 14.97 7.61
N LEU A 480 -18.17 14.58 7.06
CA LEU A 480 -17.92 14.60 5.63
C LEU A 480 -18.96 13.75 4.88
N CYS A 481 -19.47 14.28 3.77
CA CYS A 481 -20.54 13.66 3.01
C CYS A 481 -20.41 13.89 1.50
N GLU A 482 -21.21 13.14 0.72
CA GLU A 482 -21.22 13.21 -0.75
C GLU A 482 -21.58 14.62 -1.28
N GLU A 483 -22.26 15.46 -0.48
CA GLU A 483 -22.61 16.83 -0.88
C GLU A 483 -21.38 17.77 -0.96
N ASP A 484 -20.30 17.42 -0.26
CA ASP A 484 -19.01 18.12 -0.33
C ASP A 484 -18.24 17.86 -1.62
N LEU A 485 -18.75 16.95 -2.48
CA LEU A 485 -18.06 16.49 -3.68
C LEU A 485 -18.88 16.72 -4.96
N ARG A 486 -18.15 16.88 -6.09
CA ARG A 486 -18.73 16.82 -7.45
C ARG A 486 -17.84 15.97 -8.35
N ALA A 487 -18.46 15.14 -9.19
CA ALA A 487 -17.78 14.45 -10.28
C ALA A 487 -17.47 15.46 -11.41
N MET A 488 -16.25 15.42 -11.91
CA MET A 488 -15.80 16.30 -13.00
C MET A 488 -16.16 15.77 -14.40
N ASP A 489 -16.47 14.48 -14.51
CA ASP A 489 -16.86 13.83 -15.75
C ASP A 489 -18.02 12.85 -15.55
N LEU A 490 -18.67 12.51 -16.68
CA LEU A 490 -19.86 11.67 -16.69
C LEU A 490 -19.58 10.23 -16.19
N ASN A 491 -18.40 9.67 -16.48
CA ASN A 491 -18.07 8.30 -16.09
C ASN A 491 -17.93 8.20 -14.58
N VAL A 492 -17.24 9.18 -13.98
CA VAL A 492 -17.09 9.22 -12.52
C VAL A 492 -18.43 9.49 -11.83
N ALA A 493 -19.26 10.38 -12.37
CA ALA A 493 -20.63 10.58 -11.88
C ALA A 493 -21.46 9.28 -11.94
N ALA A 494 -21.34 8.52 -13.04
CA ALA A 494 -22.02 7.25 -13.22
C ALA A 494 -21.55 6.16 -12.22
N ILE A 495 -20.25 6.10 -11.96
CA ILE A 495 -19.64 5.10 -11.07
C ILE A 495 -19.92 5.41 -9.60
N THR A 496 -19.81 6.69 -9.21
CA THR A 496 -19.82 7.11 -7.81
C THR A 496 -21.20 7.52 -7.29
N GLY A 497 -22.12 7.91 -8.19
CA GLY A 497 -23.38 8.52 -7.81
C GLY A 497 -23.30 9.97 -7.34
N LEU A 498 -22.11 10.58 -7.43
CA LEU A 498 -21.93 12.00 -7.11
C LEU A 498 -22.66 12.90 -8.12
N LYS A 499 -23.05 14.09 -7.69
CA LYS A 499 -23.58 15.12 -8.59
C LYS A 499 -22.51 15.51 -9.61
N LEU A 500 -22.93 15.63 -10.88
CA LEU A 500 -22.05 16.08 -11.94
C LEU A 500 -21.89 17.60 -11.90
N VAL A 501 -20.66 18.07 -11.93
CA VAL A 501 -20.33 19.50 -11.95
C VAL A 501 -21.05 20.23 -13.12
N GLY A 502 -21.64 21.39 -12.86
CA GLY A 502 -22.42 22.15 -13.83
C GLY A 502 -23.83 21.61 -14.11
N TYR A 503 -24.09 20.33 -13.83
CA TYR A 503 -25.43 19.75 -13.85
C TYR A 503 -26.11 19.84 -12.46
N GLU A 504 -25.33 19.82 -11.40
CA GLU A 504 -25.73 19.96 -9.98
C GLU A 504 -26.80 18.94 -9.51
N LYS A 505 -26.91 17.82 -10.21
CA LYS A 505 -27.81 16.70 -9.90
C LYS A 505 -27.08 15.38 -10.05
N ARG A 506 -27.62 14.35 -9.41
CA ARG A 506 -27.24 12.97 -9.69
C ARG A 506 -27.78 12.56 -11.04
N LEU A 507 -27.13 11.63 -11.70
CA LEU A 507 -27.65 11.06 -12.93
C LEU A 507 -28.97 10.30 -12.64
N PRO A 508 -29.97 10.35 -13.55
CA PRO A 508 -31.32 9.84 -13.27
C PRO A 508 -31.39 8.39 -12.76
N TRP A 509 -30.50 7.53 -13.25
CA TRP A 509 -30.49 6.13 -12.80
C TRP A 509 -29.98 5.96 -11.37
N TRP A 510 -29.21 6.88 -10.81
CA TRP A 510 -28.83 6.90 -9.40
C TRP A 510 -29.95 7.35 -8.48
N GLU A 511 -30.84 8.20 -8.97
CA GLU A 511 -32.03 8.65 -8.22
C GLU A 511 -33.11 7.56 -8.17
N ASN A 512 -33.25 6.78 -9.26
CA ASN A 512 -34.32 5.80 -9.42
C ASN A 512 -33.89 4.34 -9.16
N GLY A 513 -32.58 4.05 -9.15
CA GLY A 513 -32.05 2.69 -9.17
C GLY A 513 -31.89 2.00 -7.81
N ARG A 514 -32.23 2.68 -6.71
CA ARG A 514 -32.14 2.10 -5.36
C ARG A 514 -33.48 1.50 -4.85
N ALA A 515 -34.45 1.33 -5.71
CA ALA A 515 -35.77 0.81 -5.37
C ALA A 515 -36.00 -0.65 -5.73
N ASN A 516 -34.94 -1.43 -6.08
CA ASN A 516 -35.08 -2.86 -6.34
C ASN A 516 -33.96 -3.64 -5.64
#